data_571e7e2428dd24c724a1b0b06abc4f8b
#
_entry.id   571e7e2428dd24c724a1b0b06abc4f8b
#
_cell.length_a   1.000
_cell.length_b   1.000
_cell.length_c   1.000
_cell.angle_alpha   90.00
_cell.angle_beta   90.00
_cell.angle_gamma   90.00
#
_symmetry.space_group_name_H-M   'P 1'
#
loop_
_entity.id
_entity.type
_entity.pdbx_description
1 polymer ?
#
loop_
_entity_poly.entity_id
_entity_poly.type
_entity_poly.pdbx_seq_one_letter_code
_entity_poly.pdbx_strand_id
1 'polypeptide(L)'
;MSGPLRLGLVGCGRIAELGYVPAVACTAGVEIVAVADLSRTRRSLLASKLGASAHPRTSDLLAGEPLDGLIICSVPEHHEEAAAQAAAAGITALVEKPPAADAAGALRLAWLHPAPYCAFNRRFDQGAQLAASVPDIGDLELQLVLHYRRASWKPLQRGEDALLDLGPHLIDLALMLTGALPLAVRAHATRERAGIALATSRGTVRIECATNLPHRELVEIRDGAGRRIARATRGGRVKGVTGRVTPGPHPLARSLAAQLEAYGRALRGDDPGLLATAVEGAAVMCVLDAARRSDAIGGAPIVVEADRRQQVA
;
A
#
# COMPACT_ATOMS: atom_id res chain seq x y z
N MET A 1 6.58 13.46 24.40
CA MET A 1 7.73 14.00 23.65
C MET A 1 7.25 15.24 22.91
N SER A 2 7.92 16.38 23.06
CA SER A 2 7.45 17.69 22.59
C SER A 2 7.96 18.10 21.20
N GLY A 3 8.75 17.27 20.54
CA GLY A 3 9.35 17.54 19.22
C GLY A 3 8.73 16.74 18.08
N PRO A 4 9.09 17.05 16.81
CA PRO A 4 8.68 16.24 15.67
C PRO A 4 9.30 14.84 15.76
N LEU A 5 8.58 13.83 15.25
CA LEU A 5 9.10 12.47 15.10
C LEU A 5 10.19 12.44 14.03
N ARG A 6 11.31 11.87 14.37
CA ARG A 6 12.51 11.74 13.52
C ARG A 6 12.42 10.44 12.73
N LEU A 7 12.20 10.53 11.42
CA LEU A 7 12.06 9.37 10.55
C LEU A 7 13.31 9.17 9.68
N GLY A 8 13.70 7.91 9.51
CA GLY A 8 14.61 7.49 8.46
C GLY A 8 13.83 7.12 7.20
N LEU A 9 14.45 7.20 6.01
CA LEU A 9 13.87 6.77 4.76
C LEU A 9 14.86 5.93 3.97
N VAL A 10 14.49 4.68 3.65
CA VAL A 10 15.30 3.73 2.89
C VAL A 10 14.72 3.57 1.48
N GLY A 11 15.55 3.80 0.46
CA GLY A 11 15.13 3.80 -0.95
C GLY A 11 14.77 5.19 -1.45
N CYS A 12 15.73 5.89 -2.09
CA CYS A 12 15.55 7.22 -2.64
C CYS A 12 15.04 7.18 -4.10
N GLY A 13 14.03 6.33 -4.33
CA GLY A 13 13.38 6.16 -5.62
C GLY A 13 12.28 7.20 -5.89
N ARG A 14 11.50 6.94 -6.94
CA ARG A 14 10.44 7.86 -7.40
C ARG A 14 9.33 8.09 -6.37
N ILE A 15 8.95 7.05 -5.61
CA ILE A 15 7.93 7.19 -4.58
C ILE A 15 8.44 8.05 -3.41
N ALA A 16 9.71 7.92 -3.06
CA ALA A 16 10.35 8.79 -2.08
C ALA A 16 10.32 10.25 -2.53
N GLU A 17 10.80 10.52 -3.75
CA GLU A 17 10.93 11.87 -4.29
C GLU A 17 9.59 12.56 -4.56
N LEU A 18 8.65 11.87 -5.23
CA LEU A 18 7.40 12.46 -5.70
C LEU A 18 6.21 12.21 -4.78
N GLY A 19 6.37 11.30 -3.81
CA GLY A 19 5.34 10.94 -2.84
C GLY A 19 5.69 11.40 -1.43
N TYR A 20 6.71 10.80 -0.81
CA TYR A 20 7.04 11.05 0.60
C TYR A 20 7.59 12.44 0.87
N VAL A 21 8.48 12.98 0.02
CA VAL A 21 9.01 14.34 0.21
C VAL A 21 7.88 15.39 0.28
N PRO A 22 6.94 15.47 -0.70
CA PRO A 22 5.84 16.41 -0.59
C PRO A 22 4.83 16.02 0.51
N ALA A 23 4.67 14.75 0.86
CA ALA A 23 3.79 14.33 1.95
C ALA A 23 4.29 14.81 3.32
N VAL A 24 5.58 14.64 3.61
CA VAL A 24 6.20 15.13 4.87
C VAL A 24 6.05 16.65 4.99
N ALA A 25 6.23 17.39 3.90
CA ALA A 25 6.02 18.84 3.91
C ALA A 25 4.58 19.26 4.26
N CYS A 26 3.61 18.33 4.12
CA CYS A 26 2.19 18.54 4.45
C CYS A 26 1.79 17.91 5.80
N THR A 27 2.70 17.23 6.50
CA THR A 27 2.41 16.48 7.73
C THR A 27 3.09 17.14 8.92
N ALA A 28 2.29 17.68 9.82
CA ALA A 28 2.83 18.30 11.03
C ALA A 28 3.41 17.25 12.00
N GLY A 29 4.48 17.58 12.68
CA GLY A 29 5.06 16.76 13.74
C GLY A 29 5.80 15.51 13.28
N VAL A 30 6.23 15.45 12.01
CA VAL A 30 7.14 14.45 11.47
C VAL A 30 8.21 15.11 10.60
N GLU A 31 9.42 14.58 10.61
CA GLU A 31 10.52 15.00 9.74
C GLU A 31 11.34 13.80 9.27
N ILE A 32 11.85 13.83 8.05
CA ILE A 32 12.84 12.85 7.58
C ILE A 32 14.22 13.44 7.83
N VAL A 33 14.96 12.84 8.75
CA VAL A 33 16.28 13.32 9.18
C VAL A 33 17.44 12.55 8.56
N ALA A 34 17.18 11.37 8.01
CA ALA A 34 18.18 10.52 7.37
C ALA A 34 17.60 9.76 6.18
N VAL A 35 18.41 9.58 5.13
CA VAL A 35 18.03 8.78 3.97
C VAL A 35 19.11 7.75 3.64
N ALA A 36 18.70 6.57 3.14
CA ALA A 36 19.62 5.53 2.67
C ALA A 36 19.25 5.05 1.25
N ASP A 37 20.25 4.95 0.38
CA ASP A 37 20.13 4.33 -0.96
C ASP A 37 21.53 3.91 -1.44
N LEU A 38 21.64 2.79 -2.12
CA LEU A 38 22.92 2.34 -2.70
C LEU A 38 23.46 3.33 -3.76
N SER A 39 22.56 4.02 -4.49
CA SER A 39 22.93 5.06 -5.45
C SER A 39 23.33 6.36 -4.74
N ARG A 40 24.62 6.71 -4.80
CA ARG A 40 25.14 7.98 -4.25
C ARG A 40 24.37 9.19 -4.80
N THR A 41 24.08 9.21 -6.09
CA THR A 41 23.37 10.33 -6.73
C THR A 41 21.97 10.51 -6.14
N ARG A 42 21.19 9.42 -6.01
CA ARG A 42 19.82 9.49 -5.48
C ARG A 42 19.80 9.90 -4.02
N ARG A 43 20.63 9.27 -3.16
CA ARG A 43 20.64 9.63 -1.74
C ARG A 43 21.11 11.06 -1.50
N SER A 44 22.15 11.54 -2.22
CA SER A 44 22.63 12.92 -2.07
C SER A 44 21.59 13.95 -2.52
N LEU A 45 20.87 13.67 -3.63
CA LEU A 45 19.80 14.54 -4.11
C LEU A 45 18.66 14.63 -3.09
N LEU A 46 18.22 13.50 -2.56
CA LEU A 46 17.09 13.45 -1.63
C LEU A 46 17.47 14.06 -0.26
N ALA A 47 18.65 13.76 0.24
CA ALA A 47 19.21 14.35 1.46
C ALA A 47 19.28 15.88 1.36
N SER A 48 19.77 16.41 0.24
CA SER A 48 19.81 17.86 0.02
C SER A 48 18.44 18.51 0.02
N LYS A 49 17.42 17.86 -0.57
CA LYS A 49 16.04 18.36 -0.59
C LYS A 49 15.38 18.40 0.79
N LEU A 50 15.78 17.47 1.68
CA LEU A 50 15.17 17.29 3.00
C LEU A 50 16.00 17.93 4.13
N GLY A 51 17.24 18.35 3.88
CA GLY A 51 18.19 18.73 4.92
C GLY A 51 18.61 17.54 5.80
N ALA A 52 18.57 16.32 5.24
CA ALA A 52 18.79 15.06 5.94
C ALA A 52 20.23 14.54 5.76
N SER A 53 20.68 13.66 6.65
CA SER A 53 21.92 12.90 6.46
C SER A 53 21.76 11.82 5.38
N ALA A 54 22.87 11.43 4.72
CA ALA A 54 22.86 10.50 3.60
C ALA A 54 23.74 9.28 3.87
N HIS A 55 23.14 8.10 3.88
CA HIS A 55 23.80 6.84 4.19
C HIS A 55 23.77 5.86 3.01
N PRO A 56 24.78 5.03 2.79
CA PRO A 56 24.79 4.05 1.71
C PRO A 56 23.85 2.85 1.98
N ARG A 57 23.67 2.47 3.24
CA ARG A 57 22.91 1.27 3.66
C ARG A 57 21.95 1.57 4.80
N THR A 58 20.95 0.71 4.97
CA THR A 58 20.01 0.77 6.10
C THR A 58 20.73 0.66 7.43
N SER A 59 21.67 -0.27 7.57
CA SER A 59 22.48 -0.44 8.78
C SER A 59 23.26 0.81 9.17
N ASP A 60 23.84 1.51 8.19
CA ASP A 60 24.61 2.74 8.45
C ASP A 60 23.69 3.88 8.92
N LEU A 61 22.47 3.95 8.35
CA LEU A 61 21.45 4.91 8.74
C LEU A 61 20.97 4.65 10.17
N LEU A 62 20.67 3.40 10.51
CA LEU A 62 20.19 3.00 11.84
C LEU A 62 21.26 3.19 12.93
N ALA A 63 22.56 3.02 12.59
CA ALA A 63 23.67 3.25 13.52
C ALA A 63 24.02 4.74 13.69
N GLY A 64 23.74 5.55 12.67
CA GLY A 64 24.18 6.95 12.62
C GLY A 64 23.20 7.96 13.20
N GLU A 65 21.92 7.61 13.33
CA GLU A 65 20.86 8.56 13.67
C GLU A 65 19.88 8.00 14.73
N PRO A 66 19.54 8.79 15.74
CA PRO A 66 18.41 8.46 16.61
C PRO A 66 17.09 8.66 15.85
N LEU A 67 16.33 7.59 15.67
CA LEU A 67 15.09 7.56 14.91
C LEU A 67 13.92 7.07 15.74
N ASP A 68 12.75 7.67 15.54
CA ASP A 68 11.46 7.20 16.08
C ASP A 68 10.81 6.17 15.17
N GLY A 69 11.10 6.21 13.86
CA GLY A 69 10.53 5.30 12.88
C GLY A 69 11.32 5.24 11.57
N LEU A 70 11.00 4.25 10.73
CA LEU A 70 11.68 4.03 9.46
C LEU A 70 10.65 3.84 8.32
N ILE A 71 10.77 4.61 7.25
CA ILE A 71 10.01 4.40 6.00
C ILE A 71 10.86 3.59 5.05
N ILE A 72 10.35 2.44 4.58
CA ILE A 72 11.04 1.56 3.64
C ILE A 72 10.31 1.62 2.30
N CYS A 73 10.92 2.23 1.30
CA CYS A 73 10.40 2.40 -0.06
C CYS A 73 11.44 2.03 -1.14
N SER A 74 12.30 1.07 -0.83
CA SER A 74 13.20 0.39 -1.76
C SER A 74 12.41 -0.52 -2.73
N VAL A 75 13.07 -1.46 -3.39
CA VAL A 75 12.39 -2.52 -4.14
C VAL A 75 11.93 -3.63 -3.19
N PRO A 76 10.83 -4.35 -3.50
CA PRO A 76 10.22 -5.33 -2.58
C PRO A 76 11.17 -6.41 -2.07
N GLU A 77 12.17 -6.78 -2.89
CA GLU A 77 13.19 -7.79 -2.55
C GLU A 77 14.08 -7.39 -1.37
N HIS A 78 14.13 -6.09 -1.04
CA HIS A 78 14.93 -5.56 0.08
C HIS A 78 14.08 -5.10 1.26
N HIS A 79 12.75 -5.19 1.19
CA HIS A 79 11.86 -4.74 2.25
C HIS A 79 12.03 -5.56 3.53
N GLU A 80 12.09 -6.89 3.40
CA GLU A 80 12.21 -7.81 4.53
C GLU A 80 13.50 -7.58 5.32
N GLU A 81 14.65 -7.49 4.62
CA GLU A 81 15.94 -7.25 5.25
C GLU A 81 15.97 -5.91 6.00
N ALA A 82 15.49 -4.83 5.34
CA ALA A 82 15.46 -3.50 5.94
C ALA A 82 14.52 -3.45 7.17
N ALA A 83 13.36 -4.11 7.10
CA ALA A 83 12.42 -4.18 8.22
C ALA A 83 12.97 -5.01 9.38
N ALA A 84 13.67 -6.11 9.09
CA ALA A 84 14.32 -6.92 10.12
C ALA A 84 15.44 -6.15 10.83
N GLN A 85 16.24 -5.35 10.10
CA GLN A 85 17.26 -4.47 10.69
C GLN A 85 16.62 -3.39 11.58
N ALA A 86 15.49 -2.79 11.14
CA ALA A 86 14.74 -1.83 11.95
C ALA A 86 14.19 -2.47 13.23
N ALA A 87 13.57 -3.64 13.13
CA ALA A 87 13.04 -4.36 14.27
C ALA A 87 14.13 -4.74 15.27
N ALA A 88 15.29 -5.20 14.80
CA ALA A 88 16.45 -5.49 15.65
C ALA A 88 16.98 -4.24 16.38
N ALA A 89 16.78 -3.04 15.83
CA ALA A 89 17.07 -1.77 16.47
C ALA A 89 15.91 -1.23 17.35
N GLY A 90 14.82 -1.99 17.50
CA GLY A 90 13.62 -1.57 18.24
C GLY A 90 12.78 -0.51 17.53
N ILE A 91 13.01 -0.29 16.22
CA ILE A 91 12.35 0.74 15.43
C ILE A 91 11.22 0.12 14.62
N THR A 92 9.99 0.63 14.81
CA THR A 92 8.84 0.24 13.98
C THR A 92 9.01 0.81 12.57
N ALA A 93 8.81 -0.02 11.55
CA ALA A 93 8.90 0.41 10.15
C ALA A 93 7.52 0.62 9.51
N LEU A 94 7.46 1.49 8.50
CA LEU A 94 6.38 1.61 7.52
C LEU A 94 6.92 1.13 6.16
N VAL A 95 6.44 -0.02 5.67
CA VAL A 95 6.96 -0.70 4.48
C VAL A 95 6.06 -0.44 3.28
N GLU A 96 6.61 0.05 2.19
CA GLU A 96 5.88 0.27 0.94
C GLU A 96 5.32 -1.01 0.33
N LYS A 97 4.25 -0.83 -0.45
CA LYS A 97 3.63 -1.93 -1.19
C LYS A 97 4.44 -2.31 -2.46
N PRO A 98 4.44 -3.59 -2.85
CA PRO A 98 4.00 -4.72 -2.03
C PRO A 98 4.97 -4.90 -0.85
N PRO A 99 4.48 -5.36 0.33
CA PRO A 99 5.30 -5.36 1.54
C PRO A 99 6.51 -6.30 1.48
N ALA A 100 6.48 -7.29 0.61
CA ALA A 100 7.59 -8.21 0.34
C ALA A 100 7.55 -8.67 -1.12
N ALA A 101 8.57 -9.41 -1.54
CA ALA A 101 8.65 -9.98 -2.89
C ALA A 101 7.62 -11.11 -3.11
N ASP A 102 7.24 -11.81 -2.05
CA ASP A 102 6.30 -12.94 -2.06
C ASP A 102 5.49 -13.05 -0.75
N ALA A 103 4.54 -13.98 -0.73
CA ALA A 103 3.69 -14.20 0.44
C ALA A 103 4.50 -14.70 1.66
N ALA A 104 5.52 -15.52 1.45
CA ALA A 104 6.34 -16.03 2.56
C ALA A 104 7.14 -14.91 3.23
N GLY A 105 7.71 -13.99 2.47
CA GLY A 105 8.38 -12.79 2.99
C GLY A 105 7.42 -11.89 3.78
N ALA A 106 6.21 -11.68 3.26
CA ALA A 106 5.19 -10.90 3.96
C ALA A 106 4.74 -11.55 5.27
N LEU A 107 4.63 -12.88 5.32
CA LEU A 107 4.39 -13.62 6.55
C LEU A 107 5.54 -13.45 7.56
N ARG A 108 6.80 -13.48 7.11
CA ARG A 108 7.95 -13.23 8.00
C ARG A 108 7.95 -11.82 8.57
N LEU A 109 7.53 -10.80 7.80
CA LEU A 109 7.36 -9.44 8.32
C LEU A 109 6.36 -9.37 9.50
N ALA A 110 5.27 -10.14 9.43
CA ALA A 110 4.27 -10.18 10.50
C ALA A 110 4.80 -10.79 11.82
N TRP A 111 5.92 -11.50 11.79
CA TRP A 111 6.58 -12.08 12.98
C TRP A 111 7.69 -11.20 13.57
N LEU A 112 8.02 -10.07 12.96
CA LEU A 112 9.00 -9.15 13.52
C LEU A 112 8.47 -8.46 14.79
N HIS A 113 9.36 -8.08 15.69
CA HIS A 113 9.05 -7.32 16.91
C HIS A 113 10.04 -6.14 17.07
N PRO A 114 9.55 -4.89 16.91
CA PRO A 114 8.19 -4.52 16.52
C PRO A 114 7.85 -4.93 15.09
N ALA A 115 6.59 -5.36 14.87
CA ALA A 115 6.11 -5.65 13.54
C ALA A 115 5.92 -4.34 12.73
N PRO A 116 6.26 -4.32 11.44
CA PRO A 116 6.05 -3.13 10.63
C PRO A 116 4.58 -2.92 10.29
N TYR A 117 4.25 -1.70 9.87
CA TYR A 117 3.02 -1.37 9.14
C TYR A 117 3.25 -1.43 7.63
N CYS A 118 2.18 -1.64 6.86
CA CYS A 118 2.20 -1.66 5.40
C CYS A 118 1.61 -0.38 4.81
N ALA A 119 2.29 0.20 3.81
CA ALA A 119 1.93 1.47 3.21
C ALA A 119 0.87 1.32 2.10
N PHE A 120 -0.36 0.97 2.48
CA PHE A 120 -1.51 0.96 1.58
C PHE A 120 -2.22 2.31 1.60
N ASN A 121 -1.64 3.29 0.94
CA ASN A 121 -2.09 4.68 0.97
C ASN A 121 -3.53 4.90 0.49
N ARG A 122 -4.13 3.98 -0.29
CA ARG A 122 -5.53 4.08 -0.73
C ARG A 122 -6.55 3.90 0.38
N ARG A 123 -6.17 3.33 1.51
CA ARG A 123 -6.97 3.34 2.73
C ARG A 123 -7.29 4.77 3.18
N PHE A 124 -6.37 5.70 2.98
CA PHE A 124 -6.46 7.13 3.38
C PHE A 124 -7.09 8.04 2.31
N ASP A 125 -7.54 7.49 1.20
CA ASP A 125 -8.27 8.19 0.15
C ASP A 125 -9.69 7.62 0.03
N GLN A 126 -9.91 6.67 -0.87
CA GLN A 126 -11.24 6.07 -1.06
C GLN A 126 -11.66 5.19 0.13
N GLY A 127 -10.73 4.52 0.79
CA GLY A 127 -11.00 3.69 1.96
C GLY A 127 -11.65 4.48 3.08
N ALA A 128 -11.07 5.60 3.46
CA ALA A 128 -11.61 6.46 4.52
C ALA A 128 -13.02 7.01 4.19
N GLN A 129 -13.28 7.32 2.89
CA GLN A 129 -14.57 7.82 2.44
C GLN A 129 -15.69 6.77 2.52
N LEU A 130 -15.35 5.50 2.31
CA LEU A 130 -16.32 4.42 2.16
C LEU A 130 -16.50 3.56 3.41
N ALA A 131 -15.50 3.50 4.29
CA ALA A 131 -15.50 2.61 5.46
C ALA A 131 -16.75 2.77 6.33
N ALA A 132 -17.16 4.00 6.61
CA ALA A 132 -18.36 4.29 7.41
C ALA A 132 -19.69 3.89 6.74
N SER A 133 -19.68 3.59 5.44
CA SER A 133 -20.87 3.20 4.69
C SER A 133 -21.05 1.68 4.59
N VAL A 134 -20.06 0.90 4.99
CA VAL A 134 -20.11 -0.57 4.90
C VAL A 134 -20.81 -1.13 6.13
N PRO A 135 -21.87 -1.94 5.97
CA PRO A 135 -22.52 -2.57 7.12
C PRO A 135 -21.62 -3.63 7.76
N ASP A 136 -21.71 -3.79 9.07
CA ASP A 136 -20.89 -4.75 9.83
C ASP A 136 -21.25 -6.21 9.54
N ILE A 137 -22.47 -6.49 9.05
CA ILE A 137 -23.00 -7.82 8.79
C ILE A 137 -23.62 -7.93 7.40
N GLY A 138 -23.76 -9.15 6.91
CA GLY A 138 -24.40 -9.48 5.63
C GLY A 138 -23.40 -9.66 4.48
N ASP A 139 -23.91 -10.23 3.41
CA ASP A 139 -23.15 -10.46 2.18
C ASP A 139 -22.94 -9.16 1.41
N LEU A 140 -21.77 -9.02 0.82
CA LEU A 140 -21.37 -7.86 0.04
C LEU A 140 -20.87 -8.26 -1.35
N GLU A 141 -21.18 -7.44 -2.33
CA GLU A 141 -20.57 -7.49 -3.65
C GLU A 141 -19.76 -6.21 -3.87
N LEU A 142 -18.46 -6.34 -4.09
CA LEU A 142 -17.57 -5.22 -4.37
C LEU A 142 -17.09 -5.26 -5.81
N GLN A 143 -17.09 -4.10 -6.45
CA GLN A 143 -16.38 -3.87 -7.71
C GLN A 143 -15.35 -2.77 -7.53
N LEU A 144 -14.08 -3.10 -7.80
CA LEU A 144 -12.97 -2.17 -7.74
C LEU A 144 -12.28 -2.09 -9.11
N VAL A 145 -12.03 -0.87 -9.59
CA VAL A 145 -11.34 -0.62 -10.84
C VAL A 145 -10.23 0.39 -10.60
N LEU A 146 -9.04 0.10 -11.10
CA LEU A 146 -7.93 1.02 -11.12
C LEU A 146 -7.19 0.95 -12.45
N HIS A 147 -7.36 2.02 -13.22
CA HIS A 147 -6.66 2.20 -14.48
C HIS A 147 -5.77 3.43 -14.41
N TYR A 148 -4.58 3.37 -14.96
CA TYR A 148 -3.76 4.53 -15.26
C TYR A 148 -2.69 4.21 -16.31
N ARG A 149 -2.16 5.26 -16.94
CA ARG A 149 -1.06 5.09 -17.89
C ARG A 149 0.27 5.04 -17.14
N ARG A 150 0.76 3.84 -16.86
CA ARG A 150 2.01 3.61 -16.13
C ARG A 150 3.21 4.33 -16.77
N ALA A 151 3.23 4.46 -18.09
CA ALA A 151 4.26 5.19 -18.81
C ALA A 151 4.39 6.67 -18.40
N SER A 152 3.32 7.29 -17.88
CA SER A 152 3.39 8.67 -17.35
C SER A 152 4.11 8.77 -16.01
N TRP A 153 4.20 7.66 -15.27
CA TRP A 153 4.95 7.58 -14.01
C TRP A 153 6.35 7.01 -14.24
N LYS A 154 6.43 5.77 -14.67
CA LYS A 154 7.62 5.01 -15.01
C LYS A 154 7.18 3.78 -15.81
N PRO A 155 7.75 3.45 -16.96
CA PRO A 155 7.40 2.23 -17.68
C PRO A 155 7.54 0.99 -16.79
N LEU A 156 6.69 -0.02 -17.01
CA LEU A 156 6.83 -1.32 -16.37
C LEU A 156 8.20 -1.92 -16.72
N GLN A 157 8.91 -2.38 -15.69
CA GLN A 157 10.18 -3.07 -15.84
C GLN A 157 9.97 -4.55 -16.19
N ARG A 158 11.06 -5.27 -16.49
CA ARG A 158 10.99 -6.70 -16.72
C ARG A 158 10.52 -7.40 -15.44
N GLY A 159 9.48 -8.23 -15.54
CA GLY A 159 8.87 -8.91 -14.40
C GLY A 159 7.74 -8.13 -13.69
N GLU A 160 7.58 -6.83 -13.98
CA GLU A 160 6.43 -6.07 -13.50
C GLU A 160 5.23 -6.25 -14.45
N ASP A 161 4.03 -6.38 -13.88
CA ASP A 161 2.75 -6.45 -14.57
C ASP A 161 1.65 -5.66 -13.83
N ALA A 162 0.47 -5.56 -14.43
CA ALA A 162 -0.65 -4.83 -13.85
C ALA A 162 -1.15 -5.47 -12.54
N LEU A 163 -1.04 -6.79 -12.41
CA LEU A 163 -1.43 -7.51 -11.21
C LEU A 163 -0.53 -7.13 -10.02
N LEU A 164 0.79 -7.12 -10.20
CA LEU A 164 1.75 -6.75 -9.15
C LEU A 164 1.72 -5.25 -8.83
N ASP A 165 1.55 -4.39 -9.83
CA ASP A 165 1.59 -2.95 -9.64
C ASP A 165 0.33 -2.41 -8.95
N LEU A 166 -0.86 -2.87 -9.37
CA LEU A 166 -2.15 -2.34 -8.94
C LEU A 166 -2.94 -3.27 -8.02
N GLY A 167 -2.78 -4.59 -8.20
CA GLY A 167 -3.49 -5.61 -7.44
C GLY A 167 -3.40 -5.45 -5.93
N PRO A 168 -2.20 -5.25 -5.34
CA PRO A 168 -2.06 -5.10 -3.89
C PRO A 168 -2.91 -3.97 -3.31
N HIS A 169 -3.02 -2.84 -3.99
CA HIS A 169 -3.85 -1.72 -3.55
C HIS A 169 -5.34 -2.05 -3.49
N LEU A 170 -5.85 -2.78 -4.50
CA LEU A 170 -7.28 -3.07 -4.60
C LEU A 170 -7.68 -4.28 -3.77
N ILE A 171 -6.80 -5.27 -3.63
CA ILE A 171 -6.98 -6.39 -2.71
C ILE A 171 -7.03 -5.88 -1.28
N ASP A 172 -6.06 -5.05 -0.87
CA ASP A 172 -6.04 -4.44 0.45
C ASP A 172 -7.33 -3.65 0.73
N LEU A 173 -7.72 -2.77 -0.19
CA LEU A 173 -8.91 -1.96 -0.04
C LEU A 173 -10.17 -2.81 0.09
N ALA A 174 -10.28 -3.90 -0.68
CA ALA A 174 -11.41 -4.83 -0.59
C ALA A 174 -11.47 -5.54 0.77
N LEU A 175 -10.36 -6.08 1.25
CA LEU A 175 -10.28 -6.77 2.54
C LEU A 175 -10.56 -5.80 3.70
N MET A 176 -9.97 -4.60 3.67
CA MET A 176 -10.22 -3.56 4.68
C MET A 176 -11.69 -3.14 4.71
N LEU A 177 -12.31 -2.86 3.56
CA LEU A 177 -13.71 -2.42 3.50
C LEU A 177 -14.69 -3.50 3.94
N THR A 178 -14.41 -4.77 3.66
CA THR A 178 -15.32 -5.86 4.02
C THR A 178 -15.07 -6.42 5.42
N GLY A 179 -13.86 -6.26 5.97
CA GLY A 179 -13.42 -6.99 7.15
C GLY A 179 -13.44 -8.52 6.94
N ALA A 180 -13.45 -8.98 5.68
CA ALA A 180 -13.69 -10.37 5.33
C ALA A 180 -12.40 -11.15 5.15
N LEU A 181 -12.44 -12.46 5.46
CA LEU A 181 -11.33 -13.37 5.16
C LEU A 181 -11.37 -13.75 3.67
N PRO A 182 -10.23 -13.74 2.97
CA PRO A 182 -10.13 -14.24 1.61
C PRO A 182 -10.23 -15.77 1.62
N LEU A 183 -11.06 -16.36 0.73
CA LEU A 183 -11.29 -17.80 0.68
C LEU A 183 -10.71 -18.44 -0.58
N ALA A 184 -11.04 -17.89 -1.75
CA ALA A 184 -10.59 -18.41 -3.03
C ALA A 184 -10.51 -17.30 -4.08
N VAL A 185 -9.60 -17.43 -5.03
CA VAL A 185 -9.38 -16.44 -6.07
C VAL A 185 -9.34 -17.08 -7.45
N ARG A 186 -9.91 -16.39 -8.44
CA ARG A 186 -9.68 -16.60 -9.87
C ARG A 186 -9.06 -15.37 -10.45
N ALA A 187 -8.08 -15.52 -11.33
CA ALA A 187 -7.45 -14.39 -11.98
C ALA A 187 -7.04 -14.70 -13.42
N HIS A 188 -7.03 -13.65 -14.23
CA HIS A 188 -6.41 -13.61 -15.54
C HIS A 188 -5.56 -12.34 -15.63
N ALA A 189 -4.33 -12.48 -16.03
CA ALA A 189 -3.40 -11.36 -16.12
C ALA A 189 -2.64 -11.38 -17.44
N THR A 190 -2.41 -10.18 -17.93
CA THR A 190 -1.41 -9.87 -18.96
C THR A 190 -0.44 -8.85 -18.36
N ARG A 191 0.60 -8.52 -19.11
CA ARG A 191 1.54 -7.49 -18.64
C ARG A 191 0.83 -6.17 -18.27
N GLU A 192 -0.21 -5.77 -19.00
CA GLU A 192 -0.83 -4.45 -18.86
C GLU A 192 -2.22 -4.47 -18.23
N ARG A 193 -2.84 -5.64 -18.04
CA ARG A 193 -4.19 -5.79 -17.51
C ARG A 193 -4.29 -7.00 -16.60
N ALA A 194 -5.12 -6.88 -15.57
CA ALA A 194 -5.48 -8.01 -14.72
C ALA A 194 -6.94 -7.91 -14.29
N GLY A 195 -7.61 -9.06 -14.25
CA GLY A 195 -8.93 -9.26 -13.67
C GLY A 195 -8.85 -10.29 -12.54
N ILE A 196 -9.42 -9.98 -11.39
CA ILE A 196 -9.46 -10.85 -10.21
C ILE A 196 -10.90 -11.00 -9.76
N ALA A 197 -11.34 -12.23 -9.51
CA ALA A 197 -12.58 -12.54 -8.80
C ALA A 197 -12.20 -13.24 -7.49
N LEU A 198 -12.42 -12.56 -6.36
CA LEU A 198 -12.10 -13.02 -5.02
C LEU A 198 -13.38 -13.41 -4.29
N ALA A 199 -13.47 -14.65 -3.83
CA ALA A 199 -14.48 -15.09 -2.88
C ALA A 199 -13.97 -14.81 -1.46
N THR A 200 -14.84 -14.26 -0.62
CA THR A 200 -14.53 -13.93 0.77
C THR A 200 -15.58 -14.50 1.72
N SER A 201 -15.31 -14.47 3.01
CA SER A 201 -16.29 -14.88 4.05
C SER A 201 -17.54 -13.99 4.11
N ARG A 202 -17.56 -12.87 3.36
CA ARG A 202 -18.68 -11.92 3.29
C ARG A 202 -19.10 -11.59 1.86
N GLY A 203 -18.96 -12.57 0.94
CA GLY A 203 -19.43 -12.41 -0.44
C GLY A 203 -18.31 -12.33 -1.46
N THR A 204 -18.47 -11.53 -2.51
CA THR A 204 -17.59 -11.53 -3.68
C THR A 204 -17.01 -10.16 -3.99
N VAL A 205 -15.76 -10.18 -4.48
CA VAL A 205 -15.04 -8.99 -4.93
C VAL A 205 -14.58 -9.18 -6.36
N ARG A 206 -14.85 -8.20 -7.23
CA ARG A 206 -14.30 -8.12 -8.58
C ARG A 206 -13.33 -6.96 -8.68
N ILE A 207 -12.14 -7.23 -9.16
CA ILE A 207 -11.06 -6.25 -9.31
C ILE A 207 -10.64 -6.20 -10.78
N GLU A 208 -10.49 -5.00 -11.31
CA GLU A 208 -9.97 -4.74 -12.64
C GLU A 208 -8.78 -3.77 -12.56
N CYS A 209 -7.64 -4.21 -13.07
CA CYS A 209 -6.41 -3.43 -13.14
C CYS A 209 -6.00 -3.16 -14.59
N ALA A 210 -5.56 -1.93 -14.92
CA ALA A 210 -4.97 -1.64 -16.21
C ALA A 210 -3.91 -0.54 -16.12
N THR A 211 -2.73 -0.79 -16.70
CA THR A 211 -1.58 0.13 -16.71
C THR A 211 -1.40 0.87 -18.03
N ASN A 212 -2.27 0.60 -19.00
CA ASN A 212 -2.25 1.19 -20.34
C ASN A 212 -3.52 1.99 -20.69
N LEU A 213 -4.43 2.17 -19.76
CA LEU A 213 -5.68 2.90 -19.95
C LEU A 213 -5.66 4.29 -19.30
N PRO A 214 -6.54 5.22 -19.74
CA PRO A 214 -6.74 6.49 -19.06
C PRO A 214 -7.10 6.29 -17.58
N HIS A 215 -6.70 7.24 -16.74
CA HIS A 215 -6.97 7.19 -15.31
C HIS A 215 -8.47 7.03 -15.01
N ARG A 216 -8.80 6.00 -14.28
CA ARG A 216 -10.13 5.69 -13.77
C ARG A 216 -10.01 4.93 -12.46
N GLU A 217 -10.68 5.40 -11.45
CA GLU A 217 -10.86 4.71 -10.18
C GLU A 217 -12.34 4.52 -9.92
N LEU A 218 -12.72 3.33 -9.48
CA LEU A 218 -14.06 2.99 -9.04
C LEU A 218 -13.97 2.07 -7.84
N VAL A 219 -14.73 2.38 -6.81
CA VAL A 219 -15.12 1.42 -5.78
C VAL A 219 -16.64 1.49 -5.67
N GLU A 220 -17.31 0.38 -5.91
CA GLU A 220 -18.76 0.24 -5.76
C GLU A 220 -19.06 -0.93 -4.83
N ILE A 221 -19.93 -0.70 -3.88
CA ILE A 221 -20.34 -1.67 -2.85
C ILE A 221 -21.83 -1.88 -2.96
N ARG A 222 -22.25 -3.15 -3.03
CA ARG A 222 -23.64 -3.60 -3.05
C ARG A 222 -23.88 -4.57 -1.89
N ASP A 223 -25.11 -4.64 -1.42
CA ASP A 223 -25.57 -5.71 -0.50
C ASP A 223 -25.83 -7.01 -1.26
N GLY A 224 -26.10 -8.10 -0.52
CA GLY A 224 -26.42 -9.41 -1.09
C GLY A 224 -27.71 -9.45 -1.94
N ALA A 225 -28.55 -8.40 -1.90
CA ALA A 225 -29.70 -8.21 -2.78
C ALA A 225 -29.35 -7.40 -4.04
N GLY A 226 -28.08 -7.03 -4.25
CA GLY A 226 -27.60 -6.26 -5.40
C GLY A 226 -27.87 -4.76 -5.31
N ARG A 227 -28.41 -4.24 -4.21
CA ARG A 227 -28.65 -2.79 -4.02
C ARG A 227 -27.35 -2.09 -3.73
N ARG A 228 -27.09 -0.97 -4.40
CA ARG A 228 -25.88 -0.17 -4.17
C ARG A 228 -25.93 0.53 -2.81
N ILE A 229 -24.95 0.22 -1.95
CA ILE A 229 -24.74 0.83 -0.64
C ILE A 229 -23.90 2.09 -0.77
N ALA A 230 -22.77 1.99 -1.46
CA ALA A 230 -21.82 3.09 -1.59
C ALA A 230 -21.08 3.06 -2.94
N ARG A 231 -20.58 4.23 -3.34
CA ARG A 231 -19.76 4.35 -4.56
C ARG A 231 -18.82 5.53 -4.47
N ALA A 232 -17.55 5.32 -4.80
CA ALA A 232 -16.56 6.36 -5.02
C ALA A 232 -15.97 6.23 -6.43
N THR A 233 -15.80 7.36 -7.12
CA THR A 233 -15.21 7.39 -8.47
C THR A 233 -14.24 8.56 -8.60
N ARG A 234 -13.13 8.33 -9.31
CA ARG A 234 -12.19 9.38 -9.71
C ARG A 234 -11.71 9.13 -11.14
N GLY A 235 -11.54 10.21 -11.92
CA GLY A 235 -11.19 10.08 -13.33
C GLY A 235 -12.36 9.61 -14.19
N GLY A 236 -12.06 9.30 -15.46
CA GLY A 236 -13.08 9.01 -16.48
C GLY A 236 -13.47 10.28 -17.27
N ARG A 237 -13.96 10.09 -18.50
CA ARG A 237 -14.43 11.20 -19.33
C ARG A 237 -15.75 11.74 -18.77
N VAL A 238 -15.71 12.82 -18.02
CA VAL A 238 -16.87 13.67 -17.85
C VAL A 238 -16.92 14.56 -19.09
N LYS A 239 -17.83 14.28 -20.04
CA LYS A 239 -18.11 15.20 -21.13
C LYS A 239 -18.62 16.53 -20.52
N GLY A 240 -17.87 17.61 -20.74
CA GLY A 240 -18.36 18.97 -20.53
C GLY A 240 -18.03 19.65 -19.20
N VAL A 241 -17.19 19.10 -18.34
CA VAL A 241 -16.68 19.82 -17.16
C VAL A 241 -15.18 20.02 -17.33
N THR A 242 -14.76 21.25 -17.65
CA THR A 242 -13.40 21.72 -17.40
C THR A 242 -13.19 21.68 -15.91
N GLY A 243 -12.59 20.58 -15.41
CA GLY A 243 -12.33 20.40 -14.00
C GLY A 243 -11.49 21.58 -13.50
N ARG A 244 -12.06 22.40 -12.60
CA ARG A 244 -11.26 23.31 -11.80
C ARG A 244 -10.21 22.48 -11.11
N VAL A 245 -8.96 22.72 -11.45
CA VAL A 245 -7.81 22.21 -10.68
C VAL A 245 -8.00 22.78 -9.28
N THR A 246 -8.40 21.97 -8.33
CA THR A 246 -8.46 22.38 -6.94
C THR A 246 -7.04 22.71 -6.49
N PRO A 247 -6.77 23.96 -6.03
CA PRO A 247 -5.48 24.28 -5.46
C PRO A 247 -5.21 23.37 -4.27
N GLY A 248 -4.04 22.74 -4.25
CA GLY A 248 -3.67 21.85 -3.15
C GLY A 248 -2.65 20.80 -3.58
N PRO A 249 -2.08 20.04 -2.63
CA PRO A 249 -1.11 18.99 -2.92
C PRO A 249 -1.71 17.91 -3.81
N HIS A 250 -0.84 17.29 -4.62
CA HIS A 250 -1.22 16.17 -5.48
C HIS A 250 -1.94 15.07 -4.68
N PRO A 251 -2.98 14.39 -5.21
CA PRO A 251 -3.73 13.35 -4.49
C PRO A 251 -2.85 12.29 -3.81
N LEU A 252 -1.76 11.85 -4.47
CA LEU A 252 -0.78 10.95 -3.88
C LEU A 252 -0.14 11.54 -2.61
N ALA A 253 0.30 12.79 -2.66
CA ALA A 253 0.92 13.43 -1.50
C ALA A 253 -0.06 13.57 -0.33
N ARG A 254 -1.34 13.84 -0.60
CA ARG A 254 -2.38 13.91 0.44
C ARG A 254 -2.64 12.56 1.10
N SER A 255 -2.77 11.49 0.32
CA SER A 255 -3.00 10.15 0.89
C SER A 255 -1.79 9.65 1.68
N LEU A 256 -0.57 9.94 1.22
CA LEU A 256 0.65 9.64 1.96
C LEU A 256 0.81 10.52 3.20
N ALA A 257 0.41 11.78 3.18
CA ALA A 257 0.42 12.65 4.37
C ALA A 257 -0.51 12.10 5.45
N ALA A 258 -1.75 11.75 5.10
CA ALA A 258 -2.69 11.13 6.04
C ALA A 258 -2.18 9.76 6.58
N GLN A 259 -1.49 8.98 5.74
CA GLN A 259 -0.82 7.75 6.17
C GLN A 259 0.33 8.04 7.15
N LEU A 260 1.15 9.07 6.89
CA LEU A 260 2.22 9.49 7.81
C LEU A 260 1.69 10.03 9.13
N GLU A 261 0.56 10.74 9.14
CA GLU A 261 -0.13 11.14 10.36
C GLU A 261 -0.57 9.94 11.20
N ALA A 262 -1.16 8.92 10.56
CA ALA A 262 -1.54 7.67 11.20
C ALA A 262 -0.32 6.91 11.74
N TYR A 263 0.75 6.84 10.95
CA TYR A 263 2.01 6.23 11.38
C TYR A 263 2.63 7.00 12.56
N GLY A 264 2.61 8.32 12.53
CA GLY A 264 3.05 9.15 13.65
C GLY A 264 2.23 8.92 14.93
N ARG A 265 0.91 8.69 14.83
CA ARG A 265 0.09 8.28 15.98
C ARG A 265 0.52 6.91 16.51
N ALA A 266 0.69 5.93 15.63
CA ALA A 266 1.16 4.60 16.02
C ALA A 266 2.51 4.63 16.76
N LEU A 267 3.46 5.44 16.30
CA LEU A 267 4.76 5.61 16.94
C LEU A 267 4.67 6.27 18.33
N ARG A 268 3.60 7.01 18.62
CA ARG A 268 3.32 7.59 19.94
C ARG A 268 2.54 6.65 20.86
N GLY A 269 2.13 5.47 20.36
CA GLY A 269 1.29 4.53 21.09
C GLY A 269 -0.20 4.83 21.02
N ASP A 270 -0.62 5.74 20.13
CA ASP A 270 -2.02 6.05 19.88
C ASP A 270 -2.62 5.09 18.84
N ASP A 271 -3.96 5.13 18.67
CA ASP A 271 -4.65 4.33 17.65
C ASP A 271 -4.14 4.65 16.23
N PRO A 272 -3.59 3.64 15.52
CA PRO A 272 -3.14 3.80 14.15
C PRO A 272 -4.27 4.02 13.13
N GLY A 273 -5.53 3.81 13.52
CA GLY A 273 -6.69 3.97 12.64
C GLY A 273 -6.65 3.05 11.43
N LEU A 274 -6.61 3.62 10.23
CA LEU A 274 -6.61 2.88 8.96
C LEU A 274 -5.22 2.33 8.54
N LEU A 275 -4.20 2.47 9.36
CA LEU A 275 -2.86 1.97 9.01
C LEU A 275 -2.87 0.44 8.94
N ALA A 276 -2.40 -0.11 7.82
CA ALA A 276 -2.39 -1.55 7.64
C ALA A 276 -1.29 -2.22 8.47
N THR A 277 -1.65 -3.25 9.21
CA THR A 277 -0.70 -4.11 9.91
C THR A 277 0.09 -5.01 8.95
N ALA A 278 1.21 -5.57 9.40
CA ALA A 278 1.95 -6.56 8.62
C ALA A 278 1.13 -7.84 8.37
N VAL A 279 0.23 -8.20 9.28
CA VAL A 279 -0.70 -9.32 9.12
C VAL A 279 -1.66 -9.09 7.96
N GLU A 280 -2.25 -7.91 7.86
CA GLU A 280 -3.10 -7.52 6.73
C GLU A 280 -2.30 -7.48 5.42
N GLY A 281 -1.06 -6.97 5.47
CA GLY A 281 -0.14 -7.01 4.34
C GLY A 281 0.16 -8.42 3.86
N ALA A 282 0.35 -9.37 4.77
CA ALA A 282 0.54 -10.78 4.46
C ALA A 282 -0.71 -11.40 3.81
N ALA A 283 -1.91 -11.08 4.30
CA ALA A 283 -3.16 -11.53 3.68
C ALA A 283 -3.29 -11.04 2.23
N VAL A 284 -2.95 -9.79 1.94
CA VAL A 284 -2.90 -9.25 0.58
C VAL A 284 -1.95 -10.04 -0.31
N MET A 285 -0.75 -10.37 0.20
CA MET A 285 0.25 -11.11 -0.57
C MET A 285 -0.15 -12.57 -0.80
N CYS A 286 -0.84 -13.22 0.14
CA CYS A 286 -1.42 -14.56 -0.05
C CYS A 286 -2.47 -14.57 -1.17
N VAL A 287 -3.34 -13.56 -1.24
CA VAL A 287 -4.30 -13.41 -2.35
C VAL A 287 -3.59 -13.17 -3.67
N LEU A 288 -2.56 -12.32 -3.68
CA LEU A 288 -1.79 -12.01 -4.89
C LEU A 288 -1.07 -13.26 -5.44
N ASP A 289 -0.44 -14.05 -4.57
CA ASP A 289 0.21 -15.31 -4.95
C ASP A 289 -0.81 -16.32 -5.50
N ALA A 290 -1.93 -16.51 -4.81
CA ALA A 290 -3.01 -17.36 -5.29
C ALA A 290 -3.59 -16.87 -6.63
N ALA A 291 -3.69 -15.56 -6.86
CA ALA A 291 -4.11 -14.98 -8.14
C ALA A 291 -3.11 -15.30 -9.27
N ARG A 292 -1.81 -15.22 -9.01
CA ARG A 292 -0.77 -15.63 -9.97
C ARG A 292 -0.84 -17.11 -10.32
N ARG A 293 -1.04 -17.96 -9.31
CA ARG A 293 -1.22 -19.40 -9.50
C ARG A 293 -2.48 -19.70 -10.31
N SER A 294 -3.58 -18.98 -10.06
CA SER A 294 -4.82 -19.10 -10.83
C SER A 294 -4.61 -18.75 -12.31
N ASP A 295 -3.96 -17.61 -12.59
CA ASP A 295 -3.63 -17.18 -13.95
C ASP A 295 -2.78 -18.23 -14.69
N ALA A 296 -1.76 -18.76 -14.04
CA ALA A 296 -0.85 -19.78 -14.60
C ALA A 296 -1.56 -21.08 -15.01
N ILE A 297 -2.72 -21.39 -14.43
CA ILE A 297 -3.56 -22.55 -14.76
C ILE A 297 -4.86 -22.18 -15.49
N GLY A 298 -4.86 -21.06 -16.25
CA GLY A 298 -5.97 -20.64 -17.08
C GLY A 298 -7.18 -20.09 -16.33
N GLY A 299 -6.97 -19.53 -15.13
CA GLY A 299 -8.03 -18.88 -14.34
C GLY A 299 -8.87 -19.84 -13.49
N ALA A 300 -8.41 -21.07 -13.27
CA ALA A 300 -9.08 -21.98 -12.33
C ALA A 300 -9.00 -21.43 -10.88
N PRO A 301 -10.00 -21.75 -10.02
CA PRO A 301 -10.03 -21.22 -8.66
C PRO A 301 -8.86 -21.82 -7.83
N ILE A 302 -8.20 -20.96 -7.07
CA ILE A 302 -7.19 -21.32 -6.09
C ILE A 302 -7.68 -20.92 -4.71
N VAL A 303 -7.61 -21.82 -3.74
CA VAL A 303 -7.87 -21.53 -2.33
C VAL A 303 -6.75 -20.61 -1.82
N VAL A 304 -7.13 -19.54 -1.12
CA VAL A 304 -6.17 -18.67 -0.46
C VAL A 304 -5.76 -19.29 0.87
N GLU A 305 -4.53 -19.69 0.96
CA GLU A 305 -3.93 -20.21 2.20
C GLU A 305 -3.52 -19.00 3.07
N ALA A 306 -4.50 -18.37 3.73
CA ALA A 306 -4.19 -17.48 4.84
C ALA A 306 -3.75 -18.35 6.04
N ASP A 307 -2.67 -18.00 6.72
CA ASP A 307 -2.21 -18.75 7.88
C ASP A 307 -3.38 -18.86 8.89
N ARG A 308 -3.81 -20.10 9.16
CA ARG A 308 -4.97 -20.40 10.04
C ARG A 308 -4.84 -19.82 11.47
N ARG A 309 -3.67 -19.30 11.82
CA ARG A 309 -3.39 -18.65 13.10
C ARG A 309 -3.96 -17.22 13.21
N GLN A 310 -4.43 -16.62 12.09
CA GLN A 310 -5.14 -15.34 12.09
C GLN A 310 -6.58 -15.45 12.65
N GLN A 311 -7.08 -16.65 12.94
CA GLN A 311 -8.45 -16.89 13.43
C GLN A 311 -8.57 -16.86 14.96
N VAL A 312 -7.49 -16.58 15.69
CA VAL A 312 -7.44 -16.69 17.17
C VAL A 312 -6.88 -15.43 17.84
N ALA A 313 -6.99 -14.28 17.20
CA ALA A 313 -6.63 -13.00 17.85
C ALA A 313 -7.85 -12.06 17.95
#